data_7a6df61a9a396f870f6dcae6109be0b1
#
_entry.id   7a6df61a9a396f870f6dcae6109be0b1
#
_cell.length_a   1.000
_cell.length_b   1.000
_cell.length_c   1.000
_cell.angle_alpha   90.00
_cell.angle_beta   90.00
_cell.angle_gamma   90.00
#
_symmetry.space_group_name_H-M   'P 1'
#
loop_
_entity.id
_entity.type
_entity.pdbx_description
1 polymer ?
#
loop_
_entity_poly.entity_id
_entity_poly.type
_entity_poly.pdbx_seq_one_letter_code
_entity_poly.pdbx_strand_id
1 'polypeptide(L)'
;VGLAKSQEAADGLSEKEIISLQKELVEAGELSSKTRMRRAYKSVVRDAEKLLKSFPSATNHYRVLELIFQGQKRLLAQDNSNENRDALLETCSRLAGAPDEVADLRLEADLLLMEREQSIKKADVKERAAALEGVIARYRDTPGEAKSLMMASQIAPKLEAFDLEMEILRAMQERFSDDHTVIEFRRKSLAVGRIEALFRGAFTRTDGTVLKFPIDRLGHPCLMVFWTKKTEGFDVALKKMNEYEELYP
;
A
#
# COMPACT_ATOMS: atom_id res chain seq x y z
N VAL A 1 12.19 45.54 19.20
CA VAL A 1 11.32 44.37 19.54
C VAL A 1 10.36 44.02 18.38
N GLY A 2 10.41 44.74 17.23
CA GLY A 2 9.52 44.57 16.10
C GLY A 2 10.07 43.77 14.92
N LEU A 3 11.36 43.45 14.88
CA LEU A 3 12.01 42.81 13.72
C LEU A 3 12.08 41.26 13.78
N ALA A 4 11.90 40.64 14.94
CA ALA A 4 11.97 39.20 15.07
C ALA A 4 10.65 38.45 14.67
N LYS A 5 9.52 39.14 14.68
CA LYS A 5 8.22 38.57 14.28
C LYS A 5 7.97 38.54 12.78
N SER A 6 8.74 39.27 11.98
CA SER A 6 8.59 39.33 10.53
C SER A 6 9.47 38.32 9.78
N GLN A 7 10.43 37.68 10.44
CA GLN A 7 11.35 36.74 9.80
C GLN A 7 10.86 35.28 9.83
N GLU A 8 10.02 34.90 10.81
CA GLU A 8 9.38 33.55 10.80
C GLU A 8 8.27 33.39 9.76
N ALA A 9 7.76 34.50 9.20
CA ALA A 9 6.72 34.47 8.15
C ALA A 9 7.29 34.37 6.73
N ALA A 10 8.62 34.36 6.53
CA ALA A 10 9.22 34.45 5.20
C ALA A 10 9.52 33.09 4.54
N ASP A 11 9.65 31.99 5.30
CA ASP A 11 10.13 30.72 4.77
C ASP A 11 9.13 29.55 4.78
N GLY A 12 7.93 29.70 5.34
CA GLY A 12 6.98 28.58 5.44
C GLY A 12 5.53 28.98 5.66
N LEU A 13 4.65 28.02 5.42
CA LEU A 13 3.23 28.13 5.76
C LEU A 13 3.06 28.08 7.29
N SER A 14 2.07 28.82 7.80
CA SER A 14 1.79 28.90 9.24
C SER A 14 1.42 27.53 9.79
N GLU A 15 2.20 27.02 10.73
CA GLU A 15 1.92 25.75 11.43
C GLU A 15 0.53 25.76 12.08
N LYS A 16 0.09 26.90 12.60
CA LYS A 16 -1.23 27.05 13.20
C LYS A 16 -2.36 26.83 12.19
N GLU A 17 -2.20 27.33 10.96
CA GLU A 17 -3.19 27.13 9.89
C GLU A 17 -3.20 25.68 9.41
N ILE A 18 -2.03 25.04 9.26
CA ILE A 18 -1.91 23.62 8.89
C ILE A 18 -2.60 22.75 9.94
N ILE A 19 -2.32 22.97 11.23
CA ILE A 19 -2.94 22.21 12.33
C ILE A 19 -4.46 22.44 12.37
N SER A 20 -4.94 23.67 12.11
CA SER A 20 -6.38 23.95 12.02
C SER A 20 -7.05 23.14 10.92
N LEU A 21 -6.48 23.16 9.72
CA LEU A 21 -7.00 22.38 8.58
C LEU A 21 -6.97 20.87 8.84
N GLN A 22 -5.91 20.38 9.50
CA GLN A 22 -5.80 18.98 9.89
C GLN A 22 -6.90 18.58 10.86
N LYS A 23 -7.17 19.42 11.87
CA LYS A 23 -8.27 19.20 12.82
C LYS A 23 -9.63 19.21 12.13
N GLU A 24 -9.88 20.18 11.26
CA GLU A 24 -11.12 20.27 10.47
C GLU A 24 -11.31 19.03 9.58
N LEU A 25 -10.22 18.49 9.00
CA LEU A 25 -10.27 17.26 8.19
C LEU A 25 -10.67 16.03 9.02
N VAL A 26 -10.21 15.95 10.26
CA VAL A 26 -10.59 14.87 11.20
C VAL A 26 -12.05 15.04 11.61
N GLU A 27 -12.44 16.24 12.08
CA GLU A 27 -13.81 16.56 12.51
C GLU A 27 -14.82 16.33 11.38
N ALA A 28 -14.46 16.62 10.13
CA ALA A 28 -15.29 16.31 8.97
C ALA A 28 -15.62 14.81 8.86
N GLY A 29 -14.70 13.94 9.27
CA GLY A 29 -14.88 12.48 9.27
C GLY A 29 -15.83 11.96 10.35
N GLU A 30 -16.04 12.72 11.40
CA GLU A 30 -16.90 12.37 12.53
C GLU A 30 -18.37 12.75 12.31
N LEU A 31 -18.66 13.51 11.24
CA LEU A 31 -20.01 13.96 10.94
C LEU A 31 -20.91 12.78 10.53
N SER A 32 -22.06 12.65 11.13
CA SER A 32 -23.03 11.58 10.83
C SER A 32 -23.72 11.71 9.46
N SER A 33 -23.82 12.93 8.94
CA SER A 33 -24.50 13.23 7.67
C SER A 33 -23.50 13.24 6.50
N LYS A 34 -23.68 12.33 5.52
CA LYS A 34 -22.88 12.29 4.30
C LYS A 34 -22.83 13.64 3.56
N THR A 35 -23.93 14.37 3.52
CA THR A 35 -23.98 15.69 2.87
C THR A 35 -23.14 16.72 3.62
N ARG A 36 -23.22 16.75 4.95
CA ARG A 36 -22.40 17.62 5.77
C ARG A 36 -20.92 17.28 5.69
N MET A 37 -20.60 15.98 5.76
CA MET A 37 -19.26 15.44 5.59
C MET A 37 -18.63 15.87 4.26
N ARG A 38 -19.33 15.70 3.13
CA ARG A 38 -18.87 16.13 1.81
C ARG A 38 -18.61 17.64 1.74
N ARG A 39 -19.51 18.47 2.31
CA ARG A 39 -19.32 19.92 2.35
C ARG A 39 -18.10 20.31 3.20
N ALA A 40 -17.90 19.66 4.34
CA ALA A 40 -16.74 19.90 5.20
C ALA A 40 -15.43 19.53 4.49
N TYR A 41 -15.33 18.36 3.87
CA TYR A 41 -14.15 17.99 3.07
C TYR A 41 -13.88 18.97 1.93
N LYS A 42 -14.92 19.39 1.18
CA LYS A 42 -14.76 20.41 0.13
C LYS A 42 -14.26 21.73 0.67
N SER A 43 -14.69 22.15 1.88
CA SER A 43 -14.18 23.36 2.53
C SER A 43 -12.71 23.24 2.86
N VAL A 44 -12.29 22.14 3.52
CA VAL A 44 -10.89 21.91 3.90
C VAL A 44 -9.99 21.91 2.66
N VAL A 45 -10.36 21.17 1.61
CA VAL A 45 -9.60 21.15 0.35
C VAL A 45 -9.46 22.54 -0.26
N ARG A 46 -10.57 23.29 -0.35
CA ARG A 46 -10.57 24.65 -0.89
C ARG A 46 -9.68 25.60 -0.09
N ASP A 47 -9.74 25.52 1.24
CA ASP A 47 -9.01 26.44 2.11
C ASP A 47 -7.50 26.06 2.14
N ALA A 48 -7.16 24.77 2.07
CA ALA A 48 -5.81 24.28 1.86
C ALA A 48 -5.23 24.73 0.49
N GLU A 49 -6.01 24.66 -0.60
CA GLU A 49 -5.59 25.16 -1.92
C GLU A 49 -5.34 26.69 -1.93
N LYS A 50 -6.15 27.48 -1.22
CA LYS A 50 -5.89 28.90 -1.05
C LYS A 50 -4.58 29.16 -0.34
N LEU A 51 -4.33 28.40 0.74
CA LEU A 51 -3.11 28.53 1.52
C LEU A 51 -1.87 28.23 0.64
N LEU A 52 -1.89 27.17 -0.16
CA LEU A 52 -0.81 26.87 -1.11
C LEU A 52 -0.61 27.96 -2.18
N LYS A 53 -1.69 28.50 -2.72
CA LYS A 53 -1.61 29.60 -3.71
C LYS A 53 -0.99 30.86 -3.15
N SER A 54 -1.21 31.14 -1.87
CA SER A 54 -0.62 32.29 -1.19
C SER A 54 0.88 32.14 -0.93
N PHE A 55 1.38 30.89 -0.82
CA PHE A 55 2.76 30.59 -0.46
C PHE A 55 3.32 29.42 -1.32
N PRO A 56 3.47 29.61 -2.65
CA PRO A 56 3.82 28.52 -3.57
C PRO A 56 5.23 27.93 -3.35
N SER A 57 6.13 28.68 -2.73
CA SER A 57 7.53 28.28 -2.49
C SER A 57 7.80 27.91 -1.03
N ALA A 58 6.76 27.73 -0.21
CA ALA A 58 6.96 27.38 1.19
C ALA A 58 7.63 26.00 1.34
N THR A 59 8.61 25.89 2.22
CA THR A 59 9.37 24.66 2.48
C THR A 59 8.49 23.51 2.97
N ASN A 60 7.42 23.82 3.69
CA ASN A 60 6.46 22.87 4.24
C ASN A 60 5.19 22.69 3.39
N HIS A 61 5.20 23.07 2.10
CA HIS A 61 4.03 22.99 1.21
C HIS A 61 3.51 21.55 1.02
N TYR A 62 4.37 20.54 1.12
CA TYR A 62 3.94 19.13 1.02
C TYR A 62 2.99 18.70 2.14
N ARG A 63 3.07 19.29 3.32
CA ARG A 63 2.11 19.05 4.41
C ARG A 63 0.70 19.52 4.06
N VAL A 64 0.60 20.63 3.33
CA VAL A 64 -0.72 21.12 2.84
C VAL A 64 -1.20 20.30 1.65
N LEU A 65 -0.29 19.90 0.76
CA LEU A 65 -0.62 18.95 -0.32
C LEU A 65 -1.14 17.63 0.22
N GLU A 66 -0.60 17.13 1.32
CA GLU A 66 -1.10 15.94 2.00
C GLU A 66 -2.55 16.12 2.48
N LEU A 67 -2.88 17.28 3.09
CA LEU A 67 -4.25 17.56 3.52
C LEU A 67 -5.23 17.61 2.34
N ILE A 68 -4.82 18.21 1.22
CA ILE A 68 -5.62 18.21 -0.02
C ILE A 68 -5.83 16.80 -0.51
N PHE A 69 -4.76 16.01 -0.61
CA PHE A 69 -4.79 14.63 -1.05
C PHE A 69 -5.72 13.76 -0.18
N GLN A 70 -5.58 13.83 1.13
CA GLN A 70 -6.43 13.09 2.07
C GLN A 70 -7.89 13.55 2.00
N GLY A 71 -8.14 14.86 1.89
CA GLY A 71 -9.47 15.41 1.72
C GLY A 71 -10.14 14.92 0.42
N GLN A 72 -9.42 14.93 -0.68
CA GLN A 72 -9.91 14.46 -1.97
C GLN A 72 -10.14 12.94 -2.00
N LYS A 73 -9.27 12.13 -1.36
CA LYS A 73 -9.50 10.68 -1.19
C LYS A 73 -10.81 10.41 -0.45
N ARG A 74 -11.06 11.15 0.65
CA ARG A 74 -12.30 11.02 1.43
C ARG A 74 -13.52 11.50 0.65
N LEU A 75 -13.39 12.56 -0.16
CA LEU A 75 -14.46 13.01 -1.06
C LEU A 75 -14.78 11.95 -2.10
N LEU A 76 -13.79 11.38 -2.75
CA LEU A 76 -13.96 10.31 -3.74
C LEU A 76 -14.65 9.08 -3.14
N ALA A 77 -14.32 8.72 -1.90
CA ALA A 77 -14.98 7.63 -1.18
C ALA A 77 -16.48 7.90 -0.91
N GLN A 78 -16.88 9.18 -0.77
CA GLN A 78 -18.28 9.57 -0.56
C GLN A 78 -19.04 9.81 -1.87
N ASP A 79 -18.33 10.19 -2.92
CA ASP A 79 -18.89 10.58 -4.21
C ASP A 79 -17.87 10.28 -5.32
N ASN A 80 -18.01 9.10 -5.92
CA ASN A 80 -17.13 8.63 -6.98
C ASN A 80 -17.46 9.30 -8.34
N SER A 81 -17.52 10.64 -8.34
CA SER A 81 -17.69 11.44 -9.57
C SER A 81 -16.36 11.58 -10.32
N ASN A 82 -16.45 11.84 -11.63
CA ASN A 82 -15.27 12.11 -12.45
C ASN A 82 -14.54 13.37 -11.97
N GLU A 83 -15.27 14.41 -11.56
CA GLU A 83 -14.70 15.65 -11.02
C GLU A 83 -13.81 15.39 -9.80
N ASN A 84 -14.30 14.61 -8.81
CA ASN A 84 -13.51 14.27 -7.64
C ASN A 84 -12.30 13.38 -7.97
N ARG A 85 -12.46 12.50 -8.97
CA ARG A 85 -11.37 11.63 -9.45
C ARG A 85 -10.28 12.42 -10.13
N ASP A 86 -10.66 13.32 -11.04
CA ASP A 86 -9.72 14.15 -11.80
C ASP A 86 -8.97 15.12 -10.88
N ALA A 87 -9.66 15.73 -9.90
CA ALA A 87 -9.03 16.56 -8.89
C ALA A 87 -7.99 15.78 -8.06
N LEU A 88 -8.31 14.55 -7.64
CA LEU A 88 -7.35 13.70 -6.91
C LEU A 88 -6.13 13.37 -7.78
N LEU A 89 -6.33 13.00 -9.06
CA LEU A 89 -5.23 12.68 -9.97
C LEU A 89 -4.34 13.89 -10.28
N GLU A 90 -4.90 15.09 -10.35
CA GLU A 90 -4.12 16.33 -10.46
C GLU A 90 -3.22 16.51 -9.23
N THR A 91 -3.75 16.29 -8.05
CA THR A 91 -2.94 16.35 -6.81
C THR A 91 -1.89 15.25 -6.78
N CYS A 92 -2.20 14.02 -7.23
CA CYS A 92 -1.20 12.95 -7.38
C CYS A 92 -0.07 13.37 -8.32
N SER A 93 -0.36 14.03 -9.43
CA SER A 93 0.66 14.52 -10.37
C SER A 93 1.58 15.57 -9.74
N ARG A 94 1.06 16.41 -8.85
CA ARG A 94 1.86 17.38 -8.07
C ARG A 94 2.76 16.68 -7.05
N LEU A 95 2.32 15.53 -6.51
CA LEU A 95 3.08 14.74 -5.53
C LEU A 95 4.12 13.81 -6.16
N ALA A 96 3.97 13.43 -7.44
CA ALA A 96 4.88 12.51 -8.13
C ALA A 96 6.35 13.01 -8.17
N GLY A 97 6.56 14.33 -8.12
CA GLY A 97 7.89 14.98 -8.04
C GLY A 97 8.36 15.28 -6.62
N ALA A 98 7.64 14.83 -5.59
CA ALA A 98 7.96 15.13 -4.20
C ALA A 98 9.28 14.45 -3.76
N PRO A 99 10.06 15.08 -2.86
CA PRO A 99 11.33 14.57 -2.39
C PRO A 99 11.16 13.33 -1.48
N ASP A 100 12.29 12.69 -1.15
CA ASP A 100 12.29 11.44 -0.37
C ASP A 100 11.83 11.62 1.09
N GLU A 101 11.88 12.83 1.62
CA GLU A 101 11.34 13.14 2.96
C GLU A 101 9.83 12.89 3.07
N VAL A 102 9.13 12.92 1.94
CA VAL A 102 7.68 12.62 1.84
C VAL A 102 7.41 11.41 0.93
N ALA A 103 8.37 10.47 0.86
CA ALA A 103 8.29 9.28 0.01
C ALA A 103 7.00 8.48 0.20
N ASP A 104 6.48 8.42 1.41
CA ASP A 104 5.24 7.73 1.76
C ASP A 104 4.01 8.31 1.05
N LEU A 105 3.93 9.64 1.01
CA LEU A 105 2.85 10.35 0.34
C LEU A 105 2.98 10.25 -1.18
N ARG A 106 4.21 10.39 -1.69
CA ARG A 106 4.53 10.21 -3.11
C ARG A 106 4.16 8.80 -3.59
N LEU A 107 4.48 7.77 -2.81
CA LEU A 107 4.14 6.38 -3.14
C LEU A 107 2.64 6.17 -3.33
N GLU A 108 1.81 6.69 -2.43
CA GLU A 108 0.35 6.57 -2.58
C GLU A 108 -0.13 7.26 -3.86
N ALA A 109 0.44 8.42 -4.19
CA ALA A 109 0.13 9.13 -5.43
C ALA A 109 0.58 8.36 -6.68
N ASP A 110 1.80 7.82 -6.68
CA ASP A 110 2.34 7.02 -7.78
C ASP A 110 1.50 5.78 -8.08
N LEU A 111 1.05 5.07 -7.03
CA LEU A 111 0.18 3.90 -7.20
C LEU A 111 -1.19 4.26 -7.81
N LEU A 112 -1.78 5.38 -7.41
CA LEU A 112 -3.04 5.86 -8.01
C LEU A 112 -2.87 6.28 -9.46
N LEU A 113 -1.76 6.95 -9.80
CA LEU A 113 -1.43 7.33 -11.18
C LEU A 113 -1.19 6.09 -12.05
N MET A 114 -0.43 5.12 -11.53
CA MET A 114 -0.20 3.83 -12.18
C MET A 114 -1.53 3.12 -12.47
N GLU A 115 -2.40 2.98 -11.48
CA GLU A 115 -3.71 2.32 -11.63
C GLU A 115 -4.55 3.02 -12.71
N ARG A 116 -4.57 4.35 -12.71
CA ARG A 116 -5.28 5.15 -13.72
C ARG A 116 -4.71 4.93 -15.11
N GLU A 117 -3.41 4.99 -15.27
CA GLU A 117 -2.74 4.79 -16.57
C GLU A 117 -3.03 3.39 -17.13
N GLN A 118 -2.90 2.34 -16.31
CA GLN A 118 -3.18 0.97 -16.70
C GLN A 118 -4.66 0.76 -17.06
N SER A 119 -5.57 1.45 -16.36
CA SER A 119 -7.01 1.43 -16.67
C SER A 119 -7.32 2.07 -18.03
N ILE A 120 -6.69 3.22 -18.34
CA ILE A 120 -6.87 3.90 -19.63
C ILE A 120 -6.36 3.04 -20.79
N LYS A 121 -5.17 2.45 -20.62
CA LYS A 121 -4.54 1.56 -21.63
C LYS A 121 -5.27 0.23 -21.77
N LYS A 122 -6.20 -0.11 -20.88
CA LYS A 122 -6.81 -1.44 -20.76
C LYS A 122 -5.74 -2.54 -20.68
N ALA A 123 -4.69 -2.24 -19.93
CA ALA A 123 -3.52 -3.09 -19.76
C ALA A 123 -3.89 -4.49 -19.27
N ASP A 124 -3.22 -5.49 -19.79
CA ASP A 124 -3.35 -6.87 -19.33
C ASP A 124 -2.65 -7.09 -17.97
N VAL A 125 -2.74 -8.32 -17.45
CA VAL A 125 -2.16 -8.67 -16.14
C VAL A 125 -0.64 -8.47 -16.11
N LYS A 126 0.06 -8.82 -17.21
CA LYS A 126 1.52 -8.70 -17.31
C LYS A 126 1.97 -7.24 -17.33
N GLU A 127 1.27 -6.41 -18.10
CA GLU A 127 1.55 -4.98 -18.18
C GLU A 127 1.32 -4.29 -16.83
N ARG A 128 0.26 -4.67 -16.11
CA ARG A 128 -0.02 -4.17 -14.76
C ARG A 128 1.03 -4.62 -13.75
N ALA A 129 1.46 -5.87 -13.81
CA ALA A 129 2.53 -6.38 -12.95
C ALA A 129 3.85 -5.64 -13.21
N ALA A 130 4.24 -5.46 -14.47
CA ALA A 130 5.44 -4.70 -14.84
C ALA A 130 5.35 -3.22 -14.39
N ALA A 131 4.17 -2.60 -14.47
CA ALA A 131 3.97 -1.26 -13.94
C ALA A 131 4.15 -1.20 -12.42
N LEU A 132 3.64 -2.19 -11.69
CA LEU A 132 3.84 -2.30 -10.23
C LEU A 132 5.32 -2.51 -9.88
N GLU A 133 6.03 -3.37 -10.61
CA GLU A 133 7.50 -3.54 -10.48
C GLU A 133 8.23 -2.21 -10.69
N GLY A 134 7.83 -1.41 -11.68
CA GLY A 134 8.38 -0.09 -11.94
C GLY A 134 8.19 0.88 -10.77
N VAL A 135 7.04 0.82 -10.08
CA VAL A 135 6.82 1.59 -8.85
C VAL A 135 7.74 1.09 -7.75
N ILE A 136 7.81 -0.22 -7.49
CA ILE A 136 8.69 -0.79 -6.45
C ILE A 136 10.15 -0.39 -6.69
N ALA A 137 10.62 -0.51 -7.94
CA ALA A 137 12.01 -0.17 -8.31
C ALA A 137 12.34 1.30 -8.02
N ARG A 138 11.40 2.22 -8.20
CA ARG A 138 11.58 3.65 -7.90
C ARG A 138 11.82 3.91 -6.41
N TYR A 139 11.24 3.09 -5.54
CA TYR A 139 11.35 3.26 -4.09
C TYR A 139 12.49 2.45 -3.46
N ARG A 140 13.19 1.63 -4.23
CA ARG A 140 14.33 0.85 -3.75
C ARG A 140 15.41 1.80 -3.19
N ASP A 141 15.93 1.46 -2.02
CA ASP A 141 16.96 2.23 -1.30
C ASP A 141 16.51 3.64 -0.87
N THR A 142 15.20 3.92 -0.86
CA THR A 142 14.60 5.14 -0.30
C THR A 142 13.90 4.86 1.04
N PRO A 143 13.59 5.90 1.84
CA PRO A 143 12.80 5.72 3.07
C PRO A 143 11.42 5.07 2.85
N GLY A 144 10.87 5.19 1.64
CA GLY A 144 9.56 4.60 1.27
C GLY A 144 9.62 3.13 0.84
N GLU A 145 10.78 2.48 0.82
CA GLU A 145 10.91 1.13 0.29
C GLU A 145 10.07 0.10 1.04
N ALA A 146 10.19 0.04 2.37
CA ALA A 146 9.42 -0.89 3.18
C ALA A 146 7.91 -0.76 2.93
N LYS A 147 7.41 0.47 2.88
CA LYS A 147 6.01 0.77 2.60
C LYS A 147 5.63 0.38 1.17
N SER A 148 6.50 0.59 0.19
CA SER A 148 6.25 0.20 -1.20
C SER A 148 6.07 -1.31 -1.34
N LEU A 149 6.91 -2.10 -0.69
CA LEU A 149 6.80 -3.56 -0.65
C LEU A 149 5.51 -4.01 0.05
N MET A 150 5.17 -3.40 1.19
CA MET A 150 3.92 -3.72 1.90
C MET A 150 2.68 -3.43 1.05
N MET A 151 2.62 -2.28 0.37
CA MET A 151 1.49 -1.94 -0.49
C MET A 151 1.45 -2.83 -1.73
N ALA A 152 2.59 -3.07 -2.36
CA ALA A 152 2.68 -3.93 -3.54
C ALA A 152 2.28 -5.38 -3.24
N SER A 153 2.61 -5.92 -2.05
CA SER A 153 2.19 -7.26 -1.64
C SER A 153 0.67 -7.42 -1.50
N GLN A 154 -0.07 -6.33 -1.33
CA GLN A 154 -1.54 -6.34 -1.32
C GLN A 154 -2.15 -6.17 -2.73
N ILE A 155 -1.38 -5.62 -3.67
CA ILE A 155 -1.82 -5.36 -5.04
C ILE A 155 -1.50 -6.56 -5.94
N ALA A 156 -0.29 -7.12 -5.87
CA ALA A 156 0.17 -8.21 -6.72
C ALA A 156 -0.79 -9.42 -6.76
N PRO A 157 -1.36 -9.90 -5.64
CA PRO A 157 -2.36 -10.97 -5.66
C PRO A 157 -3.63 -10.63 -6.43
N LYS A 158 -4.07 -9.36 -6.38
CA LYS A 158 -5.27 -8.91 -7.10
C LYS A 158 -5.04 -8.84 -8.61
N LEU A 159 -3.78 -8.75 -9.02
CA LEU A 159 -3.35 -8.80 -10.41
C LEU A 159 -3.01 -10.23 -10.86
N GLU A 160 -3.18 -11.24 -9.99
CA GLU A 160 -2.73 -12.62 -10.26
C GLU A 160 -1.23 -12.73 -10.58
N ALA A 161 -0.44 -11.73 -10.16
CA ALA A 161 1.00 -11.64 -10.37
C ALA A 161 1.77 -12.39 -9.25
N PHE A 162 1.59 -13.69 -9.17
CA PHE A 162 2.09 -14.50 -8.04
C PHE A 162 3.62 -14.59 -7.97
N ASP A 163 4.30 -14.56 -9.10
CA ASP A 163 5.78 -14.55 -9.11
C ASP A 163 6.29 -13.24 -8.49
N LEU A 164 5.71 -12.11 -8.88
CA LEU A 164 6.02 -10.79 -8.29
C LEU A 164 5.68 -10.75 -6.79
N GLU A 165 4.53 -11.31 -6.39
CA GLU A 165 4.19 -11.40 -4.96
C GLU A 165 5.27 -12.14 -4.17
N MET A 166 5.77 -13.27 -4.69
CA MET A 166 6.82 -14.05 -4.04
C MET A 166 8.14 -13.29 -3.95
N GLU A 167 8.50 -12.52 -4.98
CA GLU A 167 9.69 -11.67 -4.96
C GLU A 167 9.57 -10.54 -3.92
N ILE A 168 8.41 -9.90 -3.84
CA ILE A 168 8.11 -8.87 -2.84
C ILE A 168 8.24 -9.45 -1.42
N LEU A 169 7.64 -10.62 -1.16
CA LEU A 169 7.68 -11.26 0.15
C LEU A 169 9.11 -11.66 0.54
N ARG A 170 9.91 -12.11 -0.42
CA ARG A 170 11.33 -12.41 -0.23
C ARG A 170 12.11 -11.14 0.10
N ALA A 171 11.93 -10.07 -0.67
CA ALA A 171 12.57 -8.78 -0.42
C ALA A 171 12.23 -8.23 0.98
N MET A 172 10.97 -8.32 1.41
CA MET A 172 10.55 -7.96 2.76
C MET A 172 11.28 -8.80 3.83
N GLN A 173 11.48 -10.09 3.58
CA GLN A 173 12.16 -10.98 4.52
C GLN A 173 13.66 -10.71 4.59
N GLU A 174 14.31 -10.48 3.45
CA GLU A 174 15.76 -10.33 3.36
C GLU A 174 16.23 -8.95 3.80
N ARG A 175 15.47 -7.90 3.47
CA ARG A 175 15.89 -6.51 3.69
C ARG A 175 15.30 -5.85 4.92
N PHE A 176 14.16 -6.34 5.40
CA PHE A 176 13.38 -5.74 6.50
C PHE A 176 12.99 -6.76 7.56
N SER A 177 13.83 -7.79 7.79
CA SER A 177 13.58 -8.84 8.78
C SER A 177 13.36 -8.31 10.19
N ASP A 178 14.05 -7.21 10.54
CA ASP A 178 14.06 -6.62 11.87
C ASP A 178 13.19 -5.34 11.97
N ASP A 179 12.56 -4.92 10.84
CA ASP A 179 11.66 -3.77 10.84
C ASP A 179 10.33 -4.14 11.50
N HIS A 180 10.04 -3.50 12.63
CA HIS A 180 8.82 -3.78 13.41
C HIS A 180 7.54 -3.56 12.60
N THR A 181 7.50 -2.55 11.75
CA THR A 181 6.32 -2.23 10.91
C THR A 181 6.07 -3.34 9.90
N VAL A 182 7.13 -3.83 9.25
CA VAL A 182 7.06 -4.93 8.28
C VAL A 182 6.67 -6.24 8.99
N ILE A 183 7.24 -6.53 10.16
CA ILE A 183 6.89 -7.71 10.96
C ILE A 183 5.40 -7.68 11.33
N GLU A 184 4.89 -6.57 11.87
CA GLU A 184 3.49 -6.40 12.23
C GLU A 184 2.57 -6.48 11.01
N PHE A 185 2.96 -5.88 9.88
CA PHE A 185 2.22 -5.97 8.63
C PHE A 185 2.12 -7.43 8.15
N ARG A 186 3.23 -8.15 8.11
CA ARG A 186 3.25 -9.57 7.71
C ARG A 186 2.35 -10.41 8.62
N ARG A 187 2.41 -10.19 9.91
CA ARG A 187 1.59 -10.90 10.89
C ARG A 187 0.09 -10.63 10.72
N LYS A 188 -0.29 -9.38 10.40
CA LYS A 188 -1.70 -8.97 10.30
C LYS A 188 -2.29 -9.18 8.91
N SER A 189 -1.55 -8.87 7.86
CA SER A 189 -2.08 -8.76 6.49
C SER A 189 -1.85 -10.01 5.67
N LEU A 190 -0.76 -10.73 5.89
CA LEU A 190 -0.46 -11.95 5.15
C LEU A 190 -1.13 -13.19 5.76
N ALA A 191 -1.92 -12.99 6.80
CA ALA A 191 -2.82 -13.98 7.39
C ALA A 191 -2.16 -15.34 7.69
N VAL A 192 -0.86 -15.34 7.94
CA VAL A 192 -0.14 -16.55 8.35
C VAL A 192 -0.79 -17.11 9.62
N GLY A 193 -1.35 -18.32 9.51
CA GLY A 193 -2.05 -18.98 10.61
C GLY A 193 -3.55 -18.69 10.71
N ARG A 194 -4.18 -18.00 9.76
CA ARG A 194 -5.65 -17.89 9.69
C ARG A 194 -6.21 -19.08 8.92
N ILE A 195 -7.27 -19.70 9.43
CA ILE A 195 -7.93 -20.88 8.85
C ILE A 195 -8.43 -20.61 7.41
N GLU A 196 -8.83 -19.37 7.11
CA GLU A 196 -9.35 -18.95 5.80
C GLU A 196 -8.29 -18.33 4.89
N ALA A 197 -7.03 -18.29 5.32
CA ALA A 197 -5.97 -17.70 4.53
C ALA A 197 -5.54 -18.66 3.41
N LEU A 198 -5.62 -18.19 2.17
CA LEU A 198 -5.08 -18.92 1.05
C LEU A 198 -3.56 -19.07 1.21
N PHE A 199 -3.10 -20.31 1.39
CA PHE A 199 -1.67 -20.58 1.45
C PHE A 199 -1.05 -20.34 0.06
N ARG A 200 0.04 -19.57 0.04
CA ARG A 200 0.78 -19.26 -1.18
C ARG A 200 2.26 -19.54 -0.95
N GLY A 201 2.88 -20.19 -1.89
CA GLY A 201 4.29 -20.52 -1.80
C GLY A 201 4.79 -21.30 -2.99
N ALA A 202 6.11 -21.28 -3.20
CA ALA A 202 6.79 -22.13 -4.16
C ALA A 202 7.74 -23.07 -3.41
N PHE A 203 7.69 -24.36 -3.75
CA PHE A 203 8.52 -25.39 -3.16
C PHE A 203 9.25 -26.15 -4.25
N THR A 204 10.52 -26.36 -4.07
CA THR A 204 11.30 -27.23 -4.95
C THR A 204 11.16 -28.66 -4.47
N ARG A 205 10.66 -29.53 -5.34
CA ARG A 205 10.58 -30.95 -5.09
C ARG A 205 11.96 -31.60 -5.11
N THR A 206 12.04 -32.84 -4.62
CA THR A 206 13.29 -33.62 -4.62
C THR A 206 13.79 -33.93 -6.04
N ASP A 207 12.92 -33.92 -7.03
CA ASP A 207 13.25 -34.06 -8.46
C ASP A 207 13.69 -32.75 -9.13
N GLY A 208 13.76 -31.64 -8.38
CA GLY A 208 14.14 -30.31 -8.86
C GLY A 208 13.00 -29.51 -9.49
N THR A 209 11.78 -30.08 -9.64
CA THR A 209 10.63 -29.33 -10.13
C THR A 209 10.09 -28.37 -9.09
N VAL A 210 9.53 -27.25 -9.53
CA VAL A 210 8.95 -26.23 -8.64
C VAL A 210 7.44 -26.39 -8.60
N LEU A 211 6.90 -26.57 -7.40
CA LEU A 211 5.47 -26.60 -7.14
C LEU A 211 5.02 -25.24 -6.58
N LYS A 212 4.12 -24.55 -7.27
CA LYS A 212 3.57 -23.25 -6.87
C LYS A 212 2.17 -23.40 -6.28
N PHE A 213 1.98 -22.96 -5.03
CA PHE A 213 0.68 -22.94 -4.39
C PHE A 213 0.03 -21.55 -4.53
N PRO A 214 -1.28 -21.45 -4.76
CA PRO A 214 -2.24 -22.56 -4.95
C PRO A 214 -2.31 -23.09 -6.39
N ILE A 215 -1.63 -22.46 -7.36
CA ILE A 215 -1.85 -22.62 -8.80
C ILE A 215 -1.80 -24.10 -9.22
N ASP A 216 -0.72 -24.80 -8.85
CA ASP A 216 -0.50 -26.20 -9.28
C ASP A 216 -1.38 -27.20 -8.52
N ARG A 217 -2.22 -26.73 -7.60
CA ARG A 217 -3.09 -27.57 -6.76
C ARG A 217 -4.52 -27.07 -6.67
N LEU A 218 -4.92 -26.17 -7.57
CA LEU A 218 -6.30 -25.70 -7.64
C LEU A 218 -7.26 -26.87 -7.90
N GLY A 219 -8.29 -26.96 -7.07
CA GLY A 219 -9.30 -28.02 -7.16
C GLY A 219 -8.91 -29.35 -6.51
N HIS A 220 -7.71 -29.46 -5.95
CA HIS A 220 -7.28 -30.66 -5.24
C HIS A 220 -7.07 -30.37 -3.74
N PRO A 221 -7.65 -31.17 -2.84
CA PRO A 221 -7.33 -31.09 -1.43
C PRO A 221 -5.84 -31.40 -1.21
N CYS A 222 -5.18 -30.63 -0.36
CA CYS A 222 -3.76 -30.80 -0.09
C CYS A 222 -3.49 -30.71 1.42
N LEU A 223 -2.85 -31.72 1.97
CA LEU A 223 -2.32 -31.72 3.33
C LEU A 223 -0.83 -31.42 3.27
N MET A 224 -0.40 -30.31 3.90
CA MET A 224 1.01 -29.97 4.03
C MET A 224 1.48 -30.25 5.46
N VAL A 225 2.55 -30.99 5.59
CA VAL A 225 3.19 -31.30 6.86
C VAL A 225 4.61 -30.76 6.85
N PHE A 226 4.93 -29.94 7.85
CA PHE A 226 6.27 -29.38 8.03
C PHE A 226 6.97 -30.16 9.15
N TRP A 227 8.17 -30.66 8.85
CA TRP A 227 8.97 -31.38 9.83
C TRP A 227 10.44 -31.01 9.75
N THR A 228 11.16 -31.34 10.81
CA THR A 228 12.62 -31.31 10.88
C THR A 228 13.15 -32.69 11.27
N LYS A 229 14.43 -32.93 11.08
CA LYS A 229 15.09 -34.18 11.55
C LYS A 229 14.91 -34.44 13.06
N LYS A 230 14.48 -33.43 13.83
CA LYS A 230 14.24 -33.53 15.28
C LYS A 230 12.75 -33.67 15.64
N THR A 231 11.85 -33.76 14.67
CA THR A 231 10.41 -33.90 14.93
C THR A 231 10.12 -35.31 15.35
N GLU A 232 9.74 -35.51 16.62
CA GLU A 232 9.34 -36.83 17.16
C GLU A 232 8.03 -37.30 16.52
N GLY A 233 7.91 -38.58 16.26
CA GLY A 233 6.70 -39.20 15.73
C GLY A 233 6.46 -38.95 14.22
N PHE A 234 7.39 -38.31 13.51
CA PHE A 234 7.26 -38.07 12.08
C PHE A 234 7.03 -39.36 11.29
N ASP A 235 7.77 -40.44 11.57
CA ASP A 235 7.62 -41.72 10.84
C ASP A 235 6.23 -42.31 10.99
N VAL A 236 5.62 -42.18 12.18
CA VAL A 236 4.25 -42.62 12.47
C VAL A 236 3.24 -41.79 11.70
N ALA A 237 3.45 -40.46 11.64
CA ALA A 237 2.59 -39.55 10.89
C ALA A 237 2.68 -39.84 9.37
N LEU A 238 3.88 -40.02 8.84
CA LEU A 238 4.12 -40.35 7.43
C LEU A 238 3.45 -41.66 7.04
N LYS A 239 3.56 -42.69 7.89
CA LYS A 239 2.89 -43.98 7.64
C LYS A 239 1.38 -43.82 7.56
N LYS A 240 0.77 -43.09 8.50
CA LYS A 240 -0.67 -42.80 8.46
C LYS A 240 -1.09 -42.01 7.21
N MET A 241 -0.28 -41.05 6.78
CA MET A 241 -0.56 -40.28 5.58
C MET A 241 -0.57 -41.16 4.33
N ASN A 242 0.39 -42.06 4.19
CA ASN A 242 0.43 -43.02 3.09
C ASN A 242 -0.78 -43.97 3.12
N GLU A 243 -1.22 -44.39 4.29
CA GLU A 243 -2.45 -45.22 4.44
C GLU A 243 -3.69 -44.45 3.98
N TYR A 244 -3.77 -43.13 4.24
CA TYR A 244 -4.87 -42.29 3.73
C TYR A 244 -4.82 -42.08 2.23
N GLU A 245 -3.64 -41.90 1.61
CA GLU A 245 -3.48 -41.79 0.17
C GLU A 245 -3.93 -43.05 -0.57
N GLU A 246 -3.68 -44.22 0.01
CA GLU A 246 -4.16 -45.51 -0.55
C GLU A 246 -5.69 -45.66 -0.44
N LEU A 247 -6.31 -45.10 0.61
CA LEU A 247 -7.76 -45.17 0.83
C LEU A 247 -8.57 -44.14 0.01
N TYR A 248 -7.95 -43.04 -0.39
CA TYR A 248 -8.59 -41.93 -1.10
C TYR A 248 -7.72 -41.46 -2.27
N PRO A 249 -7.59 -42.31 -3.34
CA PRO A 249 -6.78 -42.04 -4.52
C PRO A 249 -7.26 -40.82 -5.34
#